data_3579f782cab2dec4e2c5f295b90dc0e8
#
_entry.id   3579f782cab2dec4e2c5f295b90dc0e8
#
_cell.length_a   1.000
_cell.length_b   1.000
_cell.length_c   1.000
_cell.angle_alpha   90.00
_cell.angle_beta   90.00
_cell.angle_gamma   90.00
#
_symmetry.space_group_name_H-M   'P 1'
#
loop_
_entity.id
_entity.type
_entity.pdbx_description
1 polymer ?
#
loop_
_entity_poly.entity_id
_entity_poly.type
_entity_poly.pdbx_seq_one_letter_code
_entity_poly.pdbx_strand_id
1 'polypeptide(L)'
;MEFILFLSKLDKEILNLLMKANYIVEENKIECLLNKEIKGLHNFKENKIIICTENAKRKTNFRNKNQQPNKDNFKTERVVRKALRHEATHAIQKCNDNKTIGDIKKLESKLHQSKRKALEFSSSNFSGTYAKEVEAYVLEDKPKKVKNLIKKYCL
;
A
#
# COMPACT_ATOMS: atom_id res chain seq x y z
N MET A 1 -3.42 -13.77 9.74
CA MET A 1 -2.90 -12.44 9.36
C MET A 1 -3.69 -11.36 10.08
N GLU A 2 -3.02 -10.66 10.96
CA GLU A 2 -3.67 -9.65 11.82
C GLU A 2 -4.11 -8.40 11.02
N PHE A 3 -3.36 -8.01 9.98
CA PHE A 3 -3.69 -6.80 9.22
C PHE A 3 -5.12 -6.81 8.66
N ILE A 4 -5.72 -7.98 8.45
CA ILE A 4 -7.10 -8.10 7.96
C ILE A 4 -8.11 -7.44 8.91
N LEU A 5 -7.82 -7.40 10.21
CA LEU A 5 -8.65 -6.75 11.22
C LEU A 5 -8.72 -5.23 11.04
N PHE A 6 -7.68 -4.64 10.43
CA PHE A 6 -7.59 -3.21 10.16
C PHE A 6 -8.24 -2.80 8.83
N LEU A 7 -8.68 -3.76 8.00
CA LEU A 7 -9.22 -3.49 6.67
C LEU A 7 -10.71 -3.09 6.71
N SER A 8 -11.07 -2.10 5.90
CA SER A 8 -12.47 -1.82 5.57
C SER A 8 -13.06 -2.90 4.66
N LYS A 9 -14.39 -2.92 4.50
CA LYS A 9 -15.05 -3.82 3.53
C LYS A 9 -14.43 -3.70 2.13
N LEU A 10 -14.20 -2.47 1.67
CA LEU A 10 -13.63 -2.22 0.34
C LEU A 10 -12.17 -2.68 0.22
N ASP A 11 -11.38 -2.57 1.29
CA ASP A 11 -10.00 -3.06 1.30
C ASP A 11 -9.94 -4.60 1.30
N LYS A 12 -10.90 -5.26 1.96
CA LYS A 12 -11.06 -6.73 1.88
C LYS A 12 -11.43 -7.19 0.45
N GLU A 13 -12.23 -6.39 -0.26
CA GLU A 13 -12.53 -6.65 -1.66
C GLU A 13 -11.28 -6.48 -2.55
N ILE A 14 -10.45 -5.47 -2.29
CA ILE A 14 -9.16 -5.28 -2.96
C ILE A 14 -8.25 -6.48 -2.71
N LEU A 15 -8.11 -6.91 -1.46
CA LEU A 15 -7.32 -8.09 -1.09
C LEU A 15 -7.78 -9.34 -1.84
N ASN A 16 -9.08 -9.60 -1.88
CA ASN A 16 -9.65 -10.76 -2.59
C ASN A 16 -9.37 -10.70 -4.11
N LEU A 17 -9.41 -9.51 -4.71
CA LEU A 17 -9.10 -9.35 -6.13
C LEU A 17 -7.60 -9.58 -6.42
N LEU A 18 -6.71 -9.13 -5.54
CA LEU A 18 -5.29 -9.41 -5.65
C LEU A 18 -5.01 -10.93 -5.59
N MET A 19 -5.65 -11.64 -4.65
CA MET A 19 -5.53 -13.09 -4.56
C MET A 19 -6.06 -13.79 -5.81
N LYS A 20 -7.18 -13.32 -6.40
CA LYS A 20 -7.69 -13.82 -7.68
C LYS A 20 -6.73 -13.57 -8.85
N ALA A 21 -5.98 -12.48 -8.80
CA ALA A 21 -4.94 -12.15 -9.76
C ALA A 21 -3.58 -12.86 -9.48
N ASN A 22 -3.62 -13.94 -8.69
CA ASN A 22 -2.45 -14.75 -8.30
C ASN A 22 -1.37 -13.99 -7.51
N TYR A 23 -1.75 -12.96 -6.76
CA TYR A 23 -0.86 -12.34 -5.79
C TYR A 23 -0.93 -13.04 -4.44
N ILE A 24 0.24 -13.29 -3.85
CA ILE A 24 0.37 -13.76 -2.48
C ILE A 24 0.49 -12.54 -1.58
N VAL A 25 -0.37 -12.45 -0.55
CA VAL A 25 -0.28 -11.36 0.43
C VAL A 25 0.14 -11.93 1.78
N GLU A 26 1.25 -11.43 2.29
CA GLU A 26 1.87 -11.89 3.54
C GLU A 26 2.00 -10.72 4.54
N GLU A 27 2.34 -11.05 5.78
CA GLU A 27 2.42 -10.08 6.87
C GLU A 27 3.72 -10.22 7.65
N ASN A 28 4.32 -9.08 8.03
CA ASN A 28 5.47 -9.00 8.95
C ASN A 28 6.64 -9.93 8.61
N LYS A 29 7.05 -9.97 7.34
CA LYS A 29 8.22 -10.76 6.90
C LYS A 29 9.54 -10.08 7.29
N ILE A 30 10.64 -10.75 6.99
CA ILE A 30 11.99 -10.30 7.35
C ILE A 30 12.29 -8.88 6.83
N GLU A 31 11.77 -8.52 5.67
CA GLU A 31 11.94 -7.19 5.08
C GLU A 31 11.38 -6.08 5.98
N CYS A 32 10.27 -6.37 6.68
CA CYS A 32 9.68 -5.44 7.65
C CYS A 32 10.56 -5.24 8.89
N LEU A 33 11.32 -6.27 9.27
CA LEU A 33 12.24 -6.21 10.41
C LEU A 33 13.51 -5.43 10.04
N LEU A 34 14.02 -5.64 8.83
CA LEU A 34 15.23 -5.00 8.33
C LEU A 34 15.04 -3.50 8.08
N ASN A 35 13.83 -3.10 7.68
CA ASN A 35 13.51 -1.69 7.47
C ASN A 35 12.20 -1.32 8.18
N LYS A 36 12.33 -0.68 9.33
CA LYS A 36 11.20 -0.27 10.19
C LYS A 36 10.36 0.87 9.61
N GLU A 37 10.86 1.57 8.59
CA GLU A 37 10.16 2.69 7.96
C GLU A 37 9.14 2.24 6.91
N ILE A 38 9.33 1.07 6.29
CA ILE A 38 8.37 0.56 5.31
C ILE A 38 7.08 0.08 5.98
N LYS A 39 5.97 0.29 5.30
CA LYS A 39 4.64 -0.16 5.76
C LYS A 39 4.06 -1.23 4.86
N GLY A 40 4.58 -1.34 3.66
CA GLY A 40 4.29 -2.37 2.67
C GLY A 40 5.46 -2.54 1.73
N LEU A 41 5.46 -3.63 0.98
CA LEU A 41 6.44 -3.95 -0.04
C LEU A 41 5.79 -4.81 -1.13
N HIS A 42 6.06 -4.50 -2.39
CA HIS A 42 5.71 -5.33 -3.53
C HIS A 42 6.94 -6.04 -4.08
N ASN A 43 6.98 -7.36 -3.95
CA ASN A 43 7.99 -8.19 -4.60
C ASN A 43 7.54 -8.52 -6.02
N PHE A 44 8.16 -7.85 -6.97
CA PHE A 44 7.83 -7.92 -8.39
C PHE A 44 8.04 -9.31 -8.99
N LYS A 45 9.08 -10.01 -8.56
CA LYS A 45 9.45 -11.32 -9.11
C LYS A 45 8.47 -12.41 -8.70
N GLU A 46 8.01 -12.36 -7.47
CA GLU A 46 7.21 -13.42 -6.85
C GLU A 46 5.71 -13.15 -6.85
N ASN A 47 5.22 -12.04 -7.43
CA ASN A 47 3.82 -11.60 -7.29
C ASN A 47 3.38 -11.54 -5.82
N LYS A 48 4.25 -11.00 -4.97
CA LYS A 48 4.03 -10.98 -3.54
C LYS A 48 3.89 -9.56 -3.01
N ILE A 49 2.92 -9.37 -2.14
CA ILE A 49 2.73 -8.14 -1.36
C ILE A 49 2.95 -8.47 0.11
N ILE A 50 3.77 -7.68 0.78
CA ILE A 50 4.04 -7.82 2.21
C ILE A 50 3.49 -6.58 2.91
N ILE A 51 2.68 -6.79 3.95
CA ILE A 51 2.15 -5.72 4.80
C ILE A 51 2.91 -5.74 6.15
N CYS A 52 3.53 -4.62 6.49
CA CYS A 52 4.32 -4.48 7.70
C CYS A 52 3.47 -3.90 8.85
N THR A 53 2.56 -4.70 9.38
CA THR A 53 1.60 -4.29 10.40
C THR A 53 2.29 -3.81 11.68
N GLU A 54 3.34 -4.49 12.13
CA GLU A 54 4.10 -4.08 13.31
C GLU A 54 4.78 -2.72 13.12
N ASN A 55 5.27 -2.41 11.91
CA ASN A 55 5.81 -1.11 11.59
C ASN A 55 4.73 -0.02 11.59
N ALA A 56 3.52 -0.36 11.12
CA ALA A 56 2.36 0.55 11.17
C ALA A 56 1.95 0.84 12.62
N LYS A 57 1.86 -0.18 13.47
CA LYS A 57 1.56 -0.05 14.90
C LYS A 57 2.60 0.81 15.62
N ARG A 58 3.88 0.58 15.35
CA ARG A 58 4.98 1.37 15.94
C ARG A 58 4.87 2.84 15.56
N LYS A 59 4.65 3.14 14.28
CA LYS A 59 4.50 4.51 13.79
C LYS A 59 3.33 5.25 14.44
N THR A 60 2.28 4.54 14.80
CA THR A 60 1.06 5.13 15.36
C THR A 60 0.98 5.03 16.87
N ASN A 61 2.02 4.51 17.53
CA ASN A 61 2.02 4.23 18.98
C ASN A 61 0.84 3.35 19.41
N PHE A 62 0.49 2.38 18.57
CA PHE A 62 -0.58 1.43 18.86
C PHE A 62 -0.28 0.66 20.16
N ARG A 63 -1.11 0.84 21.17
CA ARG A 63 -1.02 0.11 22.43
C ARG A 63 -2.08 -0.98 22.44
N ASN A 64 -1.64 -2.22 22.53
CA ASN A 64 -2.52 -3.37 22.75
C ASN A 64 -3.04 -3.31 24.20
N LYS A 65 -4.02 -2.46 24.46
CA LYS A 65 -4.73 -2.45 25.72
C LYS A 65 -6.09 -3.07 25.49
N ASN A 66 -6.46 -4.03 26.33
CA ASN A 66 -7.80 -4.60 26.47
C ASN A 66 -8.89 -3.55 26.84
N GLN A 67 -8.75 -2.33 26.40
CA GLN A 67 -9.57 -1.20 26.78
C GLN A 67 -9.85 -0.33 25.57
N GLN A 68 -11.12 -0.28 25.20
CA GLN A 68 -11.84 0.65 24.33
C GLN A 68 -11.31 0.89 22.92
N PRO A 69 -12.19 1.10 21.92
CA PRO A 69 -11.80 1.52 20.57
C PRO A 69 -11.19 2.93 20.66
N ASN A 70 -9.88 2.98 20.76
CA ASN A 70 -9.13 4.22 20.95
C ASN A 70 -8.88 4.89 19.60
N LYS A 71 -8.77 6.22 19.58
CA LYS A 71 -8.36 7.02 18.42
C LYS A 71 -7.07 6.52 17.74
N ASP A 72 -6.25 5.79 18.48
CA ASP A 72 -4.99 5.23 17.98
C ASP A 72 -5.18 4.03 17.05
N ASN A 73 -6.24 3.22 17.23
CA ASN A 73 -6.59 2.14 16.32
C ASN A 73 -6.96 2.69 14.94
N PHE A 74 -7.69 3.79 14.88
CA PHE A 74 -8.04 4.46 13.63
C PHE A 74 -6.82 4.93 12.84
N LYS A 75 -5.78 5.42 13.51
CA LYS A 75 -4.52 5.80 12.86
C LYS A 75 -3.81 4.58 12.26
N THR A 76 -3.73 3.48 13.01
CA THR A 76 -3.13 2.22 12.54
C THR A 76 -3.90 1.65 11.35
N GLU A 77 -5.22 1.58 11.44
CA GLU A 77 -6.08 1.16 10.34
C GLU A 77 -5.82 1.97 9.08
N ARG A 78 -5.74 3.30 9.21
CA ARG A 78 -5.46 4.17 8.08
C ARG A 78 -4.11 3.87 7.44
N VAL A 79 -3.06 3.65 8.22
CA VAL A 79 -1.72 3.32 7.71
C VAL A 79 -1.72 1.97 7.00
N VAL A 80 -2.31 0.94 7.59
CA VAL A 80 -2.40 -0.41 7.01
C VAL A 80 -3.21 -0.40 5.71
N ARG A 81 -4.37 0.26 5.68
CA ARG A 81 -5.20 0.40 4.48
C ARG A 81 -4.48 1.11 3.34
N LYS A 82 -3.74 2.18 3.66
CA LYS A 82 -2.93 2.90 2.66
C LYS A 82 -1.80 2.02 2.14
N ALA A 83 -1.09 1.30 3.00
CA ALA A 83 -0.05 0.38 2.59
C ALA A 83 -0.60 -0.68 1.60
N LEU A 84 -1.71 -1.34 1.92
CA LEU A 84 -2.33 -2.31 1.01
C LEU A 84 -2.65 -1.70 -0.35
N ARG A 85 -3.24 -0.51 -0.39
CA ARG A 85 -3.63 0.16 -1.65
C ARG A 85 -2.44 0.65 -2.45
N HIS A 86 -1.37 1.08 -1.78
CA HIS A 86 -0.10 1.47 -2.37
C HIS A 86 0.54 0.27 -3.09
N GLU A 87 0.70 -0.84 -2.39
CA GLU A 87 1.28 -2.05 -2.98
C GLU A 87 0.37 -2.68 -4.04
N ALA A 88 -0.95 -2.59 -3.87
CA ALA A 88 -1.91 -2.96 -4.91
C ALA A 88 -1.75 -2.13 -6.18
N THR A 89 -1.37 -0.85 -6.07
CA THR A 89 -1.09 0.00 -7.24
C THR A 89 0.15 -0.49 -7.98
N HIS A 90 1.19 -0.91 -7.29
CA HIS A 90 2.37 -1.52 -7.92
C HIS A 90 2.02 -2.85 -8.61
N ALA A 91 1.12 -3.64 -8.03
CA ALA A 91 0.59 -4.84 -8.68
C ALA A 91 -0.14 -4.50 -9.98
N ILE A 92 -0.99 -3.46 -9.99
CA ILE A 92 -1.69 -2.98 -11.20
C ILE A 92 -0.69 -2.50 -12.25
N GLN A 93 0.35 -1.76 -11.87
CA GLN A 93 1.40 -1.30 -12.78
C GLN A 93 2.12 -2.49 -13.41
N LYS A 94 2.38 -3.54 -12.65
CA LYS A 94 2.94 -4.79 -13.19
C LYS A 94 2.01 -5.44 -14.21
N CYS A 95 0.72 -5.54 -13.91
CA CYS A 95 -0.30 -6.05 -14.84
C CYS A 95 -0.43 -5.19 -16.10
N ASN A 96 -0.05 -3.92 -16.05
CA ASN A 96 -0.02 -2.97 -17.17
C ASN A 96 1.38 -2.84 -17.79
N ASP A 97 2.05 -3.95 -18.02
CA ASP A 97 3.40 -4.01 -18.65
C ASP A 97 4.44 -3.11 -17.96
N ASN A 98 4.36 -3.00 -16.66
CA ASN A 98 5.23 -2.13 -15.85
C ASN A 98 5.09 -0.63 -16.12
N LYS A 99 3.97 -0.20 -16.66
CA LYS A 99 3.68 1.21 -16.96
C LYS A 99 2.73 1.79 -15.94
N THR A 100 2.85 3.10 -15.71
CA THR A 100 1.82 3.87 -15.00
C THR A 100 0.53 3.92 -15.82
N ILE A 101 -0.60 4.09 -15.12
CA ILE A 101 -1.93 4.12 -15.72
C ILE A 101 -2.36 5.55 -16.03
N GLY A 102 -1.95 6.48 -15.16
CA GLY A 102 -2.32 7.89 -15.26
C GLY A 102 -1.24 8.78 -15.84
N ASP A 103 -1.63 9.99 -16.20
CA ASP A 103 -0.71 11.07 -16.55
C ASP A 103 0.00 11.57 -15.30
N ILE A 104 1.32 11.40 -15.26
CA ILE A 104 2.14 11.70 -14.09
C ILE A 104 2.13 13.19 -13.74
N LYS A 105 2.14 14.09 -14.70
CA LYS A 105 2.08 15.54 -14.45
C LYS A 105 0.79 15.93 -13.71
N LYS A 106 -0.34 15.35 -14.14
CA LYS A 106 -1.64 15.55 -13.47
C LYS A 106 -1.68 14.90 -12.09
N LEU A 107 -1.01 13.77 -11.91
CA LEU A 107 -0.95 13.08 -10.61
C LEU A 107 -0.06 13.84 -9.63
N GLU A 108 1.09 14.32 -10.07
CA GLU A 108 2.00 15.13 -9.26
C GLU A 108 1.35 16.39 -8.68
N SER A 109 0.54 17.09 -9.49
CA SER A 109 -0.19 18.27 -9.03
C SER A 109 -1.18 17.98 -7.89
N LYS A 110 -1.60 16.73 -7.76
CA LYS A 110 -2.53 16.26 -6.71
C LYS A 110 -1.84 15.71 -5.45
N LEU A 111 -0.51 15.64 -5.46
CA LEU A 111 0.25 15.17 -4.30
C LEU A 111 0.24 16.21 -3.18
N HIS A 112 -0.26 15.78 -2.02
CA HIS A 112 -0.17 16.57 -0.80
C HIS A 112 1.30 16.70 -0.35
N GLN A 113 1.67 17.85 0.23
CA GLN A 113 3.05 18.13 0.65
C GLN A 113 3.64 17.06 1.58
N SER A 114 2.84 16.48 2.48
CA SER A 114 3.28 15.41 3.37
C SER A 114 3.70 14.14 2.62
N LYS A 115 3.16 13.89 1.43
CA LYS A 115 3.51 12.74 0.60
C LYS A 115 4.75 12.98 -0.25
N ARG A 116 5.10 14.23 -0.52
CA ARG A 116 6.32 14.57 -1.28
C ARG A 116 7.58 14.09 -0.57
N LYS A 117 7.65 14.26 0.75
CA LYS A 117 8.79 13.73 1.56
C LYS A 117 8.87 12.20 1.52
N ALA A 118 7.74 11.51 1.61
CA ALA A 118 7.70 10.06 1.50
C ALA A 118 8.10 9.60 0.10
N LEU A 119 7.68 10.32 -0.94
CA LEU A 119 8.05 10.09 -2.33
C LEU A 119 9.56 10.25 -2.56
N GLU A 120 10.16 11.32 -2.04
CA GLU A 120 11.61 11.55 -2.11
C GLU A 120 12.39 10.40 -1.49
N PHE A 121 11.95 9.91 -0.32
CA PHE A 121 12.55 8.76 0.33
C PHE A 121 12.42 7.48 -0.52
N SER A 122 11.23 7.17 -1.02
CA SER A 122 10.98 5.97 -1.83
C SER A 122 11.76 6.00 -3.14
N SER A 123 11.76 7.13 -3.84
CA SER A 123 12.42 7.27 -5.15
C SER A 123 13.95 7.31 -5.04
N SER A 124 14.51 7.80 -3.95
CA SER A 124 15.96 7.79 -3.71
C SER A 124 16.50 6.38 -3.46
N ASN A 125 15.68 5.51 -2.84
CA ASN A 125 16.06 4.12 -2.56
C ASN A 125 15.82 3.18 -3.75
N PHE A 126 14.95 3.56 -4.70
CA PHE A 126 14.56 2.73 -5.83
C PHE A 126 14.61 3.55 -7.13
N SER A 127 15.80 3.66 -7.73
CA SER A 127 16.00 4.41 -8.98
C SER A 127 15.08 3.95 -10.10
N GLY A 128 14.54 4.91 -10.88
CA GLY A 128 13.64 4.62 -12.00
C GLY A 128 12.18 4.36 -11.63
N THR A 129 11.80 4.53 -10.37
CA THR A 129 10.44 4.25 -9.88
C THR A 129 9.61 5.49 -9.58
N TYR A 130 10.16 6.70 -9.74
CA TYR A 130 9.51 7.96 -9.35
C TYR A 130 8.06 8.08 -9.83
N ALA A 131 7.81 7.89 -11.12
CA ALA A 131 6.47 8.00 -11.70
C ALA A 131 5.49 6.97 -11.10
N LYS A 132 5.98 5.74 -10.86
CA LYS A 132 5.18 4.67 -10.25
C LYS A 132 4.83 4.98 -8.80
N GLU A 133 5.76 5.53 -8.05
CA GLU A 133 5.55 5.95 -6.66
C GLU A 133 4.55 7.12 -6.58
N VAL A 134 4.68 8.13 -7.47
CA VAL A 134 3.70 9.22 -7.57
C VAL A 134 2.29 8.68 -7.72
N GLU A 135 2.09 7.75 -8.65
CA GLU A 135 0.78 7.14 -8.89
C GLU A 135 0.29 6.35 -7.68
N ALA A 136 1.15 5.55 -7.04
CA ALA A 136 0.80 4.78 -5.86
C ALA A 136 0.37 5.67 -4.69
N TYR A 137 1.13 6.74 -4.41
CA TYR A 137 0.77 7.72 -3.37
C TYR A 137 -0.54 8.49 -3.66
N VAL A 138 -0.88 8.72 -4.91
CA VAL A 138 -2.17 9.35 -5.26
C VAL A 138 -3.32 8.34 -5.14
N LEU A 139 -3.10 7.09 -5.53
CA LEU A 139 -4.16 6.08 -5.56
C LEU A 139 -4.44 5.46 -4.19
N GLU A 140 -3.49 5.46 -3.25
CA GLU A 140 -3.73 4.90 -1.90
C GLU A 140 -4.91 5.54 -1.15
N ASP A 141 -5.30 6.76 -1.51
CA ASP A 141 -6.48 7.45 -0.97
C ASP A 141 -7.77 7.20 -1.79
N LYS A 142 -7.69 6.41 -2.87
CA LYS A 142 -8.80 6.18 -3.81
C LYS A 142 -9.16 4.68 -3.93
N PRO A 143 -9.66 4.04 -2.85
CA PRO A 143 -9.85 2.59 -2.83
C PRO A 143 -10.80 2.07 -3.91
N LYS A 144 -11.87 2.81 -4.26
CA LYS A 144 -12.79 2.43 -5.35
C LYS A 144 -12.06 2.39 -6.69
N LYS A 145 -11.15 3.36 -6.93
CA LYS A 145 -10.39 3.41 -8.17
C LYS A 145 -9.37 2.26 -8.22
N VAL A 146 -8.65 2.00 -7.14
CA VAL A 146 -7.73 0.84 -7.04
C VAL A 146 -8.46 -0.47 -7.34
N LYS A 147 -9.61 -0.71 -6.69
CA LYS A 147 -10.45 -1.89 -6.95
C LYS A 147 -10.79 -2.05 -8.43
N ASN A 148 -11.25 -0.98 -9.09
CA ASN A 148 -11.64 -1.02 -10.50
C ASN A 148 -10.43 -1.25 -11.43
N LEU A 149 -9.29 -0.69 -11.09
CA LEU A 149 -8.06 -0.87 -11.87
C LEU A 149 -7.53 -2.31 -11.78
N ILE A 150 -7.62 -2.97 -10.61
CA ILE A 150 -7.27 -4.41 -10.50
C ILE A 150 -8.15 -5.23 -11.44
N LYS A 151 -9.47 -4.99 -11.43
CA LYS A 151 -10.40 -5.71 -12.33
C LYS A 151 -10.09 -5.49 -13.81
N LYS A 152 -9.64 -4.29 -14.16
CA LYS A 152 -9.39 -3.92 -15.56
C LYS A 152 -8.07 -4.48 -16.09
N TYR A 153 -7.03 -4.49 -15.28
CA TYR A 153 -5.67 -4.77 -15.74
C TYR A 153 -5.13 -6.13 -15.30
N CYS A 154 -5.62 -6.68 -14.19
CA CYS A 154 -5.09 -7.93 -13.63
C CYS A 154 -6.04 -9.13 -13.74
N LEU A 155 -7.31 -8.93 -14.10
CA LEU A 155 -8.31 -9.97 -14.26
C LEU A 155 -8.96 -9.91 -15.64
#